data_c211747dd5388a3d80421d81d3e2a22c
#
_entry.id   c211747dd5388a3d80421d81d3e2a22c
#
_cell.length_a   1.000
_cell.length_b   1.000
_cell.length_c   1.000
_cell.angle_alpha   90.00
_cell.angle_beta   90.00
_cell.angle_gamma   90.00
#
_symmetry.space_group_name_H-M   'P 1'
#
loop_
_entity.id
_entity.type
_entity.pdbx_description
1 polymer ?
#
loop_
_entity_poly.entity_id
_entity_poly.type
_entity_poly.pdbx_seq_one_letter_code
_entity_poly.pdbx_strand_id
1 'polypeptide(L)'
;MTGPGAPPGGGALVPLVLPRRPRAAVLVLHGGRADGTGPARSWHLAALRMRPFHRAISAGLPHEDVLLARVRYRLRGWNGVRADPVRDTLEALRRLAELAGPVPTVLVGHSMGGRAALHAAGHPQVRAVVALAPWWPAGEPVRQVAGRHLVVLHGERDRITSPAESAACVRRARGTAARAAMALVGDGDHAMLRRSRFWHATTAAAVAHLLDPAGRPDPLPAQCYGAGTVPVL
;
A
#
# COMPACT_ATOMS: atom_id res chain seq x y z
N MET A 1 -2.74 -44.78 6.56
CA MET A 1 -2.50 -43.50 7.28
C MET A 1 -2.17 -42.43 6.25
N THR A 2 -3.19 -41.71 5.81
CA THR A 2 -3.11 -40.62 4.85
C THR A 2 -2.75 -39.35 5.60
N GLY A 3 -1.57 -38.81 5.33
CA GLY A 3 -1.13 -37.53 5.87
C GLY A 3 -2.05 -36.39 5.42
N PRO A 4 -2.20 -35.30 6.21
CA PRO A 4 -3.06 -34.18 5.84
C PRO A 4 -2.51 -33.51 4.60
N GLY A 5 -3.26 -33.58 3.51
CA GLY A 5 -2.98 -32.91 2.25
C GLY A 5 -2.91 -31.40 2.48
N ALA A 6 -1.86 -30.76 1.95
CA ALA A 6 -1.74 -29.31 1.91
C ALA A 6 -2.98 -28.72 1.21
N PRO A 7 -3.59 -27.64 1.74
CA PRO A 7 -4.79 -27.07 1.16
C PRO A 7 -4.50 -26.56 -0.26
N PRO A 8 -5.32 -26.88 -1.26
CA PRO A 8 -5.18 -26.36 -2.60
C PRO A 8 -5.54 -24.86 -2.60
N GLY A 9 -4.67 -24.03 -3.13
CA GLY A 9 -4.91 -22.61 -3.34
C GLY A 9 -4.46 -21.74 -2.18
N GLY A 10 -3.19 -21.37 -2.19
CA GLY A 10 -2.62 -20.42 -1.25
C GLY A 10 -3.47 -19.15 -1.12
N GLY A 11 -3.87 -18.79 0.10
CA GLY A 11 -4.75 -17.68 0.45
C GLY A 11 -4.31 -16.29 -0.07
N ALA A 12 -5.17 -15.31 0.04
CA ALA A 12 -4.89 -13.93 -0.39
C ALA A 12 -3.71 -13.29 0.36
N LEU A 13 -3.36 -13.77 1.56
CA LEU A 13 -2.22 -13.34 2.37
C LEU A 13 -1.01 -14.25 2.14
N VAL A 14 0.14 -13.63 1.81
CA VAL A 14 1.42 -14.35 1.67
C VAL A 14 2.46 -13.71 2.59
N PRO A 15 2.74 -14.30 3.76
CA PRO A 15 3.76 -13.80 4.67
C PRO A 15 5.16 -13.82 4.05
N LEU A 16 5.94 -12.78 4.33
CA LEU A 16 7.35 -12.63 3.97
C LEU A 16 8.23 -12.61 5.22
N VAL A 17 7.74 -11.97 6.29
CA VAL A 17 8.30 -11.99 7.65
C VAL A 17 7.13 -12.31 8.59
N LEU A 18 7.26 -13.35 9.37
CA LEU A 18 6.23 -13.80 10.31
C LEU A 18 6.83 -13.96 11.72
N PRO A 19 6.71 -12.93 12.57
CA PRO A 19 7.08 -13.02 13.98
C PRO A 19 6.22 -14.03 14.75
N ARG A 20 6.72 -14.51 15.86
CA ARG A 20 5.93 -15.38 16.75
C ARG A 20 4.73 -14.65 17.38
N ARG A 21 4.89 -13.36 17.67
CA ARG A 21 3.86 -12.51 18.30
C ARG A 21 3.85 -11.13 17.65
N PRO A 22 3.29 -11.00 16.44
CA PRO A 22 3.27 -9.70 15.77
C PRO A 22 2.44 -8.69 16.57
N ARG A 23 2.97 -7.48 16.69
CA ARG A 23 2.30 -6.32 17.30
C ARG A 23 1.73 -5.36 16.25
N ALA A 24 2.22 -5.47 15.03
CA ALA A 24 1.77 -4.69 13.89
C ALA A 24 1.96 -5.47 12.59
N ALA A 25 1.38 -4.98 11.50
CA ALA A 25 1.54 -5.60 10.20
C ALA A 25 1.69 -4.59 9.07
N VAL A 26 2.37 -5.00 8.01
CA VAL A 26 2.45 -4.30 6.74
C VAL A 26 1.98 -5.23 5.64
N LEU A 27 0.97 -4.81 4.88
CA LEU A 27 0.52 -5.51 3.69
C LEU A 27 0.91 -4.74 2.43
N VAL A 28 1.64 -5.38 1.52
CA VAL A 28 2.07 -4.79 0.26
C VAL A 28 1.20 -5.28 -0.89
N LEU A 29 0.69 -4.32 -1.67
CA LEU A 29 -0.27 -4.48 -2.75
C LEU A 29 0.38 -4.05 -4.08
N HIS A 30 0.50 -4.98 -5.03
CA HIS A 30 1.09 -4.67 -6.33
C HIS A 30 0.09 -4.03 -7.30
N GLY A 31 0.60 -3.41 -8.36
CA GLY A 31 -0.19 -2.87 -9.46
C GLY A 31 -0.88 -3.94 -10.31
N GLY A 32 -1.68 -3.48 -11.26
CA GLY A 32 -2.41 -4.36 -12.19
C GLY A 32 -2.91 -3.59 -13.40
N ARG A 33 -4.05 -4.01 -13.95
CA ARG A 33 -4.70 -3.42 -15.10
C ARG A 33 -6.08 -2.87 -14.72
N ALA A 34 -6.65 -2.00 -15.54
CA ALA A 34 -8.06 -1.61 -15.41
C ALA A 34 -8.97 -2.83 -15.58
N ASP A 35 -8.68 -3.65 -16.61
CA ASP A 35 -9.44 -4.86 -16.91
C ASP A 35 -8.52 -6.07 -17.11
N GLY A 36 -8.95 -7.23 -16.65
CA GLY A 36 -8.22 -8.47 -16.81
C GLY A 36 -8.69 -9.58 -15.87
N THR A 37 -9.36 -10.57 -16.44
CA THR A 37 -9.88 -11.74 -15.72
C THR A 37 -8.91 -12.91 -15.66
N GLY A 38 -7.78 -12.81 -16.35
CA GLY A 38 -6.71 -13.81 -16.25
C GLY A 38 -6.05 -13.80 -14.86
N PRO A 39 -5.45 -14.92 -14.44
CA PRO A 39 -4.86 -15.07 -13.11
C PRO A 39 -3.69 -14.11 -12.90
N ALA A 40 -3.63 -13.50 -11.73
CA ALA A 40 -2.45 -12.75 -11.28
C ALA A 40 -1.35 -13.73 -10.84
N ARG A 41 -0.13 -13.52 -11.36
CA ARG A 41 1.02 -14.39 -11.07
C ARG A 41 2.15 -13.60 -10.42
N SER A 42 2.88 -14.23 -9.51
CA SER A 42 3.97 -13.59 -8.76
C SER A 42 5.18 -13.20 -9.62
N TRP A 43 5.29 -13.71 -10.83
CA TRP A 43 6.33 -13.36 -11.82
C TRP A 43 5.91 -12.25 -12.79
N HIS A 44 4.68 -11.73 -12.72
CA HIS A 44 4.31 -10.56 -13.50
C HIS A 44 5.09 -9.33 -13.03
N LEU A 45 5.48 -8.48 -13.96
CA LEU A 45 6.30 -7.29 -13.69
C LEU A 45 5.73 -6.41 -12.58
N ALA A 46 4.40 -6.28 -12.50
CA ALA A 46 3.75 -5.51 -11.44
C ALA A 46 4.03 -6.09 -10.03
N ALA A 47 4.05 -7.41 -9.88
CA ALA A 47 4.37 -8.07 -8.62
C ALA A 47 5.89 -8.03 -8.33
N LEU A 48 6.72 -8.26 -9.37
CA LEU A 48 8.18 -8.21 -9.23
C LEU A 48 8.68 -6.84 -8.81
N ARG A 49 8.05 -5.76 -9.30
CA ARG A 49 8.37 -4.37 -8.96
C ARG A 49 8.29 -4.09 -7.46
N MET A 50 7.44 -4.79 -6.75
CA MET A 50 7.30 -4.60 -5.29
C MET A 50 8.38 -5.32 -4.47
N ARG A 51 9.19 -6.20 -5.05
CA ARG A 51 10.24 -6.92 -4.30
C ARG A 51 11.28 -6.01 -3.64
N PRO A 52 11.82 -4.97 -4.30
CA PRO A 52 12.72 -4.02 -3.64
C PRO A 52 12.06 -3.28 -2.46
N PHE A 53 10.77 -2.95 -2.58
CA PHE A 53 10.01 -2.34 -1.47
C PHE A 53 9.87 -3.31 -0.30
N HIS A 54 9.59 -4.59 -0.55
CA HIS A 54 9.57 -5.60 0.51
C HIS A 54 10.90 -5.63 1.27
N ARG A 55 12.03 -5.63 0.56
CA ARG A 55 13.38 -5.64 1.16
C ARG A 55 13.64 -4.37 1.96
N ALA A 56 13.33 -3.19 1.40
CA ALA A 56 13.55 -1.91 2.07
C ALA A 56 12.69 -1.78 3.35
N ILE A 57 11.42 -2.14 3.27
CA ILE A 57 10.51 -2.14 4.43
C ILE A 57 11.01 -3.14 5.47
N SER A 58 11.32 -4.37 5.08
CA SER A 58 11.85 -5.38 6.00
C SER A 58 13.11 -4.91 6.72
N ALA A 59 14.07 -4.32 5.99
CA ALA A 59 15.31 -3.82 6.59
C ALA A 59 15.09 -2.66 7.59
N GLY A 60 14.01 -1.89 7.45
CA GLY A 60 13.69 -0.75 8.32
C GLY A 60 12.83 -1.07 9.54
N LEU A 61 12.35 -2.31 9.68
CA LEU A 61 11.40 -2.70 10.71
C LEU A 61 11.96 -3.74 11.69
N PRO A 62 11.53 -3.72 12.96
CA PRO A 62 11.86 -4.78 13.93
C PRO A 62 11.17 -6.09 13.51
N HIS A 63 11.97 -7.07 13.08
CA HIS A 63 11.48 -8.36 12.57
C HIS A 63 10.78 -9.20 13.65
N GLU A 64 10.99 -8.89 14.91
CA GLU A 64 10.40 -9.61 16.04
C GLU A 64 8.94 -9.20 16.32
N ASP A 65 8.55 -7.99 15.89
CA ASP A 65 7.27 -7.38 16.23
C ASP A 65 6.35 -7.11 15.02
N VAL A 66 6.89 -7.01 13.80
CA VAL A 66 6.12 -6.60 12.64
C VAL A 66 6.02 -7.70 11.59
N LEU A 67 4.79 -8.13 11.33
CA LEU A 67 4.48 -9.03 10.23
C LEU A 67 4.54 -8.25 8.90
N LEU A 68 5.36 -8.72 7.98
CA LEU A 68 5.36 -8.21 6.60
C LEU A 68 4.77 -9.27 5.68
N ALA A 69 3.77 -8.90 4.90
CA ALA A 69 3.15 -9.80 3.92
C ALA A 69 2.83 -9.05 2.62
N ARG A 70 2.59 -9.81 1.57
CA ARG A 70 2.03 -9.30 0.32
C ARG A 70 0.61 -9.84 0.13
N VAL A 71 -0.23 -9.04 -0.48
CA VAL A 71 -1.53 -9.49 -0.98
C VAL A 71 -1.31 -10.22 -2.30
N ARG A 72 -1.91 -11.40 -2.43
CA ARG A 72 -1.97 -12.16 -3.68
C ARG A 72 -3.35 -11.98 -4.30
N TYR A 73 -3.39 -11.27 -5.42
CA TYR A 73 -4.61 -11.15 -6.19
C TYR A 73 -4.90 -12.43 -6.97
N ARG A 74 -6.19 -12.77 -7.08
CA ARG A 74 -6.68 -13.85 -7.93
C ARG A 74 -6.61 -13.45 -9.41
N LEU A 75 -7.02 -12.22 -9.70
CA LEU A 75 -7.14 -11.69 -11.06
C LEU A 75 -6.20 -10.49 -11.29
N ARG A 76 -5.86 -10.24 -12.57
CA ARG A 76 -4.89 -9.21 -12.97
C ARG A 76 -5.47 -7.80 -12.98
N GLY A 77 -6.80 -7.66 -13.06
CA GLY A 77 -7.50 -6.41 -13.29
C GLY A 77 -8.35 -5.95 -12.11
N TRP A 78 -8.69 -4.67 -12.16
CA TRP A 78 -9.68 -4.06 -11.28
C TRP A 78 -11.09 -4.55 -11.56
N ASN A 79 -11.44 -4.66 -12.86
CA ASN A 79 -12.69 -5.21 -13.40
C ASN A 79 -13.95 -4.42 -12.99
N GLY A 80 -13.90 -3.10 -13.17
CA GLY A 80 -15.04 -2.20 -12.98
C GLY A 80 -15.61 -2.24 -11.56
N VAL A 81 -16.91 -2.38 -11.42
CA VAL A 81 -17.63 -2.42 -10.12
C VAL A 81 -17.27 -3.63 -9.25
N ARG A 82 -16.69 -4.67 -9.84
CA ARG A 82 -16.25 -5.87 -9.09
C ARG A 82 -15.13 -5.56 -8.12
N ALA A 83 -14.24 -4.63 -8.49
CA ALA A 83 -13.10 -4.20 -7.69
C ALA A 83 -12.35 -5.42 -7.07
N ASP A 84 -12.03 -6.41 -7.89
CA ASP A 84 -11.47 -7.70 -7.45
C ASP A 84 -10.28 -7.56 -6.50
N PRO A 85 -9.31 -6.61 -6.71
CA PRO A 85 -8.20 -6.41 -5.78
C PRO A 85 -8.62 -5.93 -4.38
N VAL A 86 -9.75 -5.23 -4.26
CA VAL A 86 -10.29 -4.83 -2.94
C VAL A 86 -10.77 -6.04 -2.19
N ARG A 87 -11.51 -6.95 -2.84
CA ARG A 87 -11.98 -8.20 -2.24
C ARG A 87 -10.81 -9.05 -1.76
N ASP A 88 -9.77 -9.19 -2.58
CA ASP A 88 -8.57 -9.95 -2.23
C ASP A 88 -7.80 -9.29 -1.07
N THR A 89 -7.80 -7.94 -0.99
CA THR A 89 -7.18 -7.20 0.12
C THR A 89 -7.94 -7.39 1.43
N LEU A 90 -9.28 -7.33 1.39
CA LEU A 90 -10.11 -7.57 2.57
C LEU A 90 -9.99 -9.01 3.06
N GLU A 91 -9.92 -9.99 2.14
CA GLU A 91 -9.65 -11.38 2.50
C GLU A 91 -8.25 -11.54 3.13
N ALA A 92 -7.23 -10.83 2.62
CA ALA A 92 -5.90 -10.84 3.22
C ALA A 92 -5.92 -10.26 4.65
N LEU A 93 -6.66 -9.17 4.89
CA LEU A 93 -6.83 -8.59 6.23
C LEU A 93 -7.56 -9.54 7.18
N ARG A 94 -8.59 -10.25 6.71
CA ARG A 94 -9.27 -11.27 7.49
C ARG A 94 -8.31 -12.41 7.88
N ARG A 95 -7.53 -12.92 6.91
CA ARG A 95 -6.51 -13.95 7.18
C ARG A 95 -5.41 -13.47 8.12
N LEU A 96 -5.04 -12.18 8.02
CA LEU A 96 -4.11 -11.56 8.96
C LEU A 96 -4.66 -11.60 10.39
N ALA A 97 -5.94 -11.25 10.58
CA ALA A 97 -6.58 -11.30 11.89
C ALA A 97 -6.62 -12.71 12.50
N GLU A 98 -6.83 -13.72 11.67
CA GLU A 98 -6.78 -15.13 12.09
C GLU A 98 -5.36 -15.57 12.50
N LEU A 99 -4.34 -15.07 11.80
CA LEU A 99 -2.94 -15.45 12.00
C LEU A 99 -2.28 -14.72 13.18
N ALA A 100 -2.58 -13.43 13.35
CA ALA A 100 -1.85 -12.51 14.23
C ALA A 100 -2.75 -11.76 15.23
N GLY A 101 -4.07 -12.00 15.18
CA GLY A 101 -5.02 -11.16 15.91
C GLY A 101 -5.27 -9.80 15.20
N PRO A 102 -6.09 -8.93 15.80
CA PRO A 102 -6.46 -7.64 15.22
C PRO A 102 -5.36 -6.58 15.41
N VAL A 103 -4.18 -6.83 14.88
CA VAL A 103 -3.03 -5.91 14.98
C VAL A 103 -3.17 -4.69 14.05
N PRO A 104 -2.66 -3.49 14.44
CA PRO A 104 -2.62 -2.32 13.59
C PRO A 104 -1.84 -2.60 12.30
N THR A 105 -2.42 -2.20 11.17
CA THR A 105 -1.90 -2.56 9.85
C THR A 105 -1.68 -1.33 8.97
N VAL A 106 -0.54 -1.26 8.31
CA VAL A 106 -0.24 -0.31 7.24
C VAL A 106 -0.38 -1.00 5.89
N LEU A 107 -1.16 -0.42 4.98
CA LEU A 107 -1.27 -0.87 3.59
C LEU A 107 -0.31 -0.07 2.72
N VAL A 108 0.55 -0.75 1.96
CA VAL A 108 1.46 -0.11 0.99
C VAL A 108 1.05 -0.56 -0.41
N GLY A 109 0.55 0.36 -1.25
CA GLY A 109 0.00 -0.02 -2.54
C GLY A 109 0.54 0.77 -3.72
N HIS A 110 0.91 0.09 -4.81
CA HIS A 110 1.34 0.71 -6.07
C HIS A 110 0.22 0.69 -7.11
N SER A 111 -0.01 1.82 -7.80
CA SER A 111 -0.93 1.92 -8.95
C SER A 111 -2.33 1.38 -8.58
N MET A 112 -2.83 0.33 -9.24
CA MET A 112 -4.07 -0.38 -8.89
C MET A 112 -4.07 -0.84 -7.42
N GLY A 113 -2.92 -1.28 -6.89
CA GLY A 113 -2.79 -1.66 -5.48
C GLY A 113 -2.95 -0.46 -4.53
N GLY A 114 -2.53 0.74 -4.94
CA GLY A 114 -2.79 1.99 -4.21
C GLY A 114 -4.28 2.33 -4.16
N ARG A 115 -5.02 2.03 -5.23
CA ARG A 115 -6.47 2.16 -5.27
C ARG A 115 -7.15 1.15 -4.34
N ALA A 116 -6.72 -0.11 -4.41
CA ALA A 116 -7.24 -1.16 -3.52
C ALA A 116 -6.97 -0.86 -2.04
N ALA A 117 -5.79 -0.33 -1.72
CA ALA A 117 -5.44 0.08 -0.36
C ALA A 117 -6.34 1.22 0.14
N LEU A 118 -6.62 2.23 -0.71
CA LEU A 118 -7.55 3.32 -0.39
C LEU A 118 -8.95 2.77 -0.07
N HIS A 119 -9.48 1.88 -0.90
CA HIS A 119 -10.80 1.27 -0.70
C HIS A 119 -10.87 0.39 0.56
N ALA A 120 -9.80 -0.35 0.87
CA ALA A 120 -9.73 -1.22 2.04
C ALA A 120 -9.41 -0.46 3.35
N ALA A 121 -9.11 0.85 3.28
CA ALA A 121 -8.69 1.65 4.44
C ALA A 121 -9.74 1.71 5.57
N GLY A 122 -11.02 1.53 5.26
CA GLY A 122 -12.10 1.47 6.24
C GLY A 122 -12.10 0.23 7.14
N HIS A 123 -11.26 -0.78 6.84
CA HIS A 123 -11.17 -1.97 7.69
C HIS A 123 -10.61 -1.61 9.08
N PRO A 124 -11.18 -2.16 10.19
CA PRO A 124 -10.82 -1.75 11.56
C PRO A 124 -9.33 -1.85 11.91
N GLN A 125 -8.62 -2.82 11.34
CA GLN A 125 -7.18 -3.00 11.57
C GLN A 125 -6.32 -1.97 10.82
N VAL A 126 -6.83 -1.34 9.76
CA VAL A 126 -6.03 -0.41 8.96
C VAL A 126 -5.86 0.91 9.68
N ARG A 127 -4.62 1.31 9.93
CA ARG A 127 -4.25 2.59 10.56
C ARG A 127 -3.75 3.59 9.54
N ALA A 128 -3.11 3.09 8.47
CA ALA A 128 -2.53 3.96 7.46
C ALA A 128 -2.49 3.32 6.07
N VAL A 129 -2.44 4.18 5.07
CA VAL A 129 -2.20 3.83 3.67
C VAL A 129 -0.99 4.61 3.16
N VAL A 130 -0.03 3.91 2.57
CA VAL A 130 1.06 4.49 1.78
C VAL A 130 0.80 4.13 0.31
N ALA A 131 0.42 5.11 -0.49
CA ALA A 131 0.09 4.94 -1.90
C ALA A 131 1.23 5.44 -2.79
N LEU A 132 1.70 4.57 -3.68
CA LEU A 132 2.83 4.80 -4.58
C LEU A 132 2.31 4.91 -6.01
N ALA A 133 2.44 6.08 -6.63
CA ALA A 133 1.93 6.36 -7.97
C ALA A 133 0.51 5.76 -8.17
N PRO A 134 -0.46 6.05 -7.28
CA PRO A 134 -1.74 5.34 -7.27
C PRO A 134 -2.57 5.65 -8.53
N TRP A 135 -3.37 4.68 -8.94
CA TRP A 135 -4.38 4.88 -9.96
C TRP A 135 -5.71 5.27 -9.30
N TRP A 136 -5.92 6.56 -9.12
CA TRP A 136 -7.14 7.13 -8.57
C TRP A 136 -7.85 7.96 -9.64
N PRO A 137 -8.91 7.45 -10.27
CA PRO A 137 -9.75 8.23 -11.19
C PRO A 137 -10.36 9.46 -10.51
N ALA A 138 -10.76 10.45 -11.33
CA ALA A 138 -11.49 11.59 -10.83
C ALA A 138 -12.71 11.16 -10.00
N GLY A 139 -12.92 11.82 -8.85
CA GLY A 139 -14.04 11.51 -7.96
C GLY A 139 -13.85 10.25 -7.09
N GLU A 140 -12.66 9.62 -7.07
CA GLU A 140 -12.40 8.45 -6.22
C GLU A 140 -12.83 8.73 -4.77
N PRO A 141 -13.63 7.86 -4.13
CA PRO A 141 -14.11 8.08 -2.77
C PRO A 141 -12.97 8.12 -1.75
N VAL A 142 -13.08 8.99 -0.73
CA VAL A 142 -12.09 9.13 0.35
C VAL A 142 -12.64 8.90 1.75
N ARG A 143 -13.96 8.65 1.88
CA ARG A 143 -14.62 8.44 3.18
C ARG A 143 -14.00 7.31 4.01
N GLN A 144 -13.46 6.30 3.35
CA GLN A 144 -12.86 5.13 3.97
C GLN A 144 -11.53 5.42 4.67
N VAL A 145 -10.88 6.56 4.43
CA VAL A 145 -9.70 6.99 5.17
C VAL A 145 -10.03 7.85 6.40
N ALA A 146 -11.30 7.95 6.77
CA ALA A 146 -11.70 8.69 7.98
C ALA A 146 -10.95 8.19 9.21
N GLY A 147 -10.25 9.10 9.90
CA GLY A 147 -9.42 8.78 11.07
C GLY A 147 -8.16 7.95 10.76
N ARG A 148 -7.76 7.79 9.50
CA ARG A 148 -6.55 7.06 9.08
C ARG A 148 -5.46 8.03 8.61
N HIS A 149 -4.21 7.58 8.60
CA HIS A 149 -3.13 8.31 7.96
C HIS A 149 -3.06 7.93 6.47
N LEU A 150 -2.87 8.93 5.62
CA LEU A 150 -2.69 8.76 4.19
C LEU A 150 -1.38 9.43 3.75
N VAL A 151 -0.47 8.66 3.19
CA VAL A 151 0.79 9.14 2.60
C VAL A 151 0.79 8.78 1.12
N VAL A 152 1.05 9.76 0.26
CA VAL A 152 1.10 9.56 -1.19
C VAL A 152 2.45 10.02 -1.72
N LEU A 153 3.14 9.14 -2.41
CA LEU A 153 4.29 9.46 -3.24
C LEU A 153 3.89 9.27 -4.71
N HIS A 154 4.08 10.29 -5.54
CA HIS A 154 3.74 10.21 -6.97
C HIS A 154 4.91 10.69 -7.81
N GLY A 155 5.21 10.01 -8.92
CA GLY A 155 6.27 10.44 -9.82
C GLY A 155 5.90 11.73 -10.54
N GLU A 156 6.77 12.73 -10.52
CA GLU A 156 6.55 14.00 -11.21
C GLU A 156 6.33 13.78 -12.73
N ARG A 157 7.03 12.78 -13.29
CA ARG A 157 6.95 12.43 -14.73
C ARG A 157 6.10 11.19 -15.00
N ASP A 158 5.18 10.86 -14.08
CA ASP A 158 4.25 9.76 -14.32
C ASP A 158 3.31 10.10 -15.49
N ARG A 159 3.30 9.24 -16.51
CA ARG A 159 2.46 9.35 -17.73
C ARG A 159 1.38 8.27 -17.80
N ILE A 160 1.29 7.41 -16.78
CA ILE A 160 0.34 6.31 -16.72
C ILE A 160 -0.82 6.64 -15.79
N THR A 161 -0.49 7.23 -14.64
CA THR A 161 -1.48 7.72 -13.68
C THR A 161 -1.23 9.20 -13.41
N SER A 162 -2.28 9.93 -13.02
CA SER A 162 -2.23 11.37 -12.91
C SER A 162 -1.80 11.84 -11.52
N PRO A 163 -0.66 12.55 -11.39
CA PRO A 163 -0.30 13.24 -10.14
C PRO A 163 -1.35 14.27 -9.71
N ALA A 164 -2.00 14.94 -10.68
CA ALA A 164 -3.04 15.93 -10.40
C ALA A 164 -4.29 15.30 -9.76
N GLU A 165 -4.72 14.13 -10.25
CA GLU A 165 -5.83 13.38 -9.66
C GLU A 165 -5.49 12.89 -8.24
N SER A 166 -4.26 12.43 -8.02
CA SER A 166 -3.77 12.08 -6.70
C SER A 166 -3.79 13.27 -5.75
N ALA A 167 -3.33 14.44 -6.19
CA ALA A 167 -3.40 15.67 -5.40
C ALA A 167 -4.85 16.07 -5.08
N ALA A 168 -5.76 15.97 -6.06
CA ALA A 168 -7.18 16.23 -5.84
C ALA A 168 -7.79 15.26 -4.82
N CYS A 169 -7.44 13.97 -4.89
CA CYS A 169 -7.86 12.96 -3.94
C CYS A 169 -7.35 13.26 -2.52
N VAL A 170 -6.06 13.59 -2.37
CA VAL A 170 -5.46 13.95 -1.08
C VAL A 170 -6.10 15.21 -0.50
N ARG A 171 -6.37 16.24 -1.31
CA ARG A 171 -7.09 17.45 -0.83
C ARG A 171 -8.45 17.10 -0.23
N ARG A 172 -9.23 16.22 -0.87
CA ARG A 172 -10.51 15.77 -0.31
C ARG A 172 -10.31 14.94 0.96
N ALA A 173 -9.29 14.08 0.99
CA ALA A 173 -9.01 13.22 2.13
C ALA A 173 -8.62 14.01 3.40
N ARG A 174 -8.00 15.19 3.26
CA ARG A 174 -7.63 16.05 4.40
C ARG A 174 -8.80 16.45 5.29
N GLY A 175 -10.02 16.48 4.75
CA GLY A 175 -11.23 16.77 5.52
C GLY A 175 -11.70 15.63 6.43
N THR A 176 -11.17 14.41 6.24
CA THR A 176 -11.66 13.21 6.97
C THR A 176 -10.55 12.36 7.56
N ALA A 177 -9.39 12.29 6.92
CA ALA A 177 -8.23 11.55 7.41
C ALA A 177 -7.66 12.19 8.69
N ALA A 178 -7.05 11.39 9.55
CA ALA A 178 -6.30 11.90 10.70
C ALA A 178 -5.11 12.78 10.24
N ARG A 179 -4.43 12.36 9.18
CA ARG A 179 -3.39 13.12 8.48
C ARG A 179 -3.30 12.66 7.02
N ALA A 180 -3.15 13.59 6.09
CA ALA A 180 -2.96 13.26 4.68
C ALA A 180 -1.82 14.08 4.07
N ALA A 181 -0.80 13.39 3.58
CA ALA A 181 0.38 13.97 2.96
C ALA A 181 0.52 13.53 1.50
N MET A 182 1.09 14.40 0.68
CA MET A 182 1.53 14.05 -0.67
C MET A 182 2.84 14.73 -1.01
N ALA A 183 3.73 13.99 -1.67
CA ALA A 183 4.93 14.52 -2.30
C ALA A 183 5.05 14.00 -3.73
N LEU A 184 5.62 14.83 -4.62
CA LEU A 184 6.09 14.40 -5.91
C LEU A 184 7.54 13.94 -5.79
N VAL A 185 7.85 12.82 -6.42
CA VAL A 185 9.24 12.37 -6.58
C VAL A 185 9.78 13.00 -7.85
N GLY A 186 10.73 13.92 -7.71
CA GLY A 186 11.35 14.62 -8.83
C GLY A 186 11.93 13.64 -9.83
N ASP A 187 11.73 13.87 -11.13
CA ASP A 187 12.08 12.93 -12.20
C ASP A 187 11.48 11.50 -12.09
N GLY A 188 10.65 11.23 -11.09
CA GLY A 188 10.05 9.93 -10.84
C GLY A 188 9.08 9.50 -11.94
N ASP A 189 9.11 8.23 -12.30
CA ASP A 189 8.19 7.60 -13.26
C ASP A 189 7.18 6.67 -12.58
N HIS A 190 6.14 6.24 -13.33
CA HIS A 190 5.15 5.29 -12.84
C HIS A 190 5.77 3.97 -12.36
N ALA A 191 6.81 3.54 -13.02
CA ALA A 191 7.48 2.28 -12.72
C ALA A 191 8.35 2.37 -11.46
N MET A 192 8.58 3.57 -10.91
CA MET A 192 9.45 3.82 -9.75
C MET A 192 10.89 3.32 -9.97
N LEU A 193 11.32 3.26 -11.24
CA LEU A 193 12.68 2.86 -11.61
C LEU A 193 13.63 4.06 -11.56
N ARG A 194 13.14 5.24 -11.99
CA ARG A 194 13.87 6.48 -11.81
C ARG A 194 13.85 6.85 -10.34
N ARG A 195 15.04 7.21 -9.80
CA ARG A 195 15.23 7.49 -8.36
C ARG A 195 14.77 6.34 -7.45
N SER A 196 14.92 5.10 -7.89
CA SER A 196 14.43 3.91 -7.19
C SER A 196 14.87 3.84 -5.71
N ARG A 197 16.12 4.25 -5.39
CA ARG A 197 16.62 4.31 -4.01
C ARG A 197 15.79 5.26 -3.14
N PHE A 198 15.43 6.42 -3.68
CA PHE A 198 14.59 7.40 -2.97
C PHE A 198 13.19 6.82 -2.70
N TRP A 199 12.55 6.23 -3.70
CA TRP A 199 11.25 5.57 -3.53
C TRP A 199 11.30 4.53 -2.43
N HIS A 200 12.29 3.65 -2.44
CA HIS A 200 12.40 2.57 -1.46
C HIS A 200 12.67 3.10 -0.06
N ALA A 201 13.63 4.02 0.10
CA ALA A 201 14.01 4.58 1.39
C ALA A 201 12.88 5.39 2.02
N THR A 202 12.25 6.30 1.25
CA THR A 202 11.14 7.13 1.75
C THR A 202 9.92 6.29 2.11
N THR A 203 9.59 5.26 1.30
CA THR A 203 8.50 4.33 1.63
C THR A 203 8.78 3.56 2.92
N ALA A 204 9.99 3.03 3.08
CA ALA A 204 10.35 2.29 4.29
C ALA A 204 10.32 3.19 5.54
N ALA A 205 10.85 4.40 5.44
CA ALA A 205 10.84 5.38 6.52
C ALA A 205 9.41 5.82 6.88
N ALA A 206 8.53 6.06 5.87
CA ALA A 206 7.13 6.39 6.11
C ALA A 206 6.38 5.26 6.83
N VAL A 207 6.60 4.01 6.41
CA VAL A 207 6.01 2.84 7.07
C VAL A 207 6.51 2.73 8.51
N ALA A 208 7.82 2.90 8.76
CA ALA A 208 8.39 2.84 10.09
C ALA A 208 7.82 3.94 11.01
N HIS A 209 7.71 5.19 10.53
CA HIS A 209 7.07 6.28 11.25
C HIS A 209 5.60 6.00 11.55
N LEU A 210 4.83 5.51 10.58
CA LEU A 210 3.41 5.22 10.76
C LEU A 210 3.12 4.11 11.78
N LEU A 211 4.08 3.20 11.98
CA LEU A 211 4.00 2.14 12.98
C LEU A 211 4.50 2.59 14.36
N ASP A 212 5.45 3.51 14.40
CA ASP A 212 6.07 4.05 15.62
C ASP A 212 6.33 5.56 15.49
N PRO A 213 5.28 6.40 15.61
CA PRO A 213 5.43 7.85 15.42
C PRO A 213 6.30 8.54 16.48
N ALA A 214 6.43 7.95 17.66
CA ALA A 214 7.23 8.50 18.76
C ALA A 214 8.71 8.15 18.62
N GLY A 215 9.04 6.96 18.13
CA GLY A 215 10.41 6.49 17.99
C GLY A 215 11.04 6.72 16.62
N ARG A 216 10.27 7.14 15.61
CA ARG A 216 10.74 7.30 14.23
C ARG A 216 10.34 8.67 13.66
N PRO A 217 11.30 9.44 13.10
CA PRO A 217 10.99 10.72 12.49
C PRO A 217 10.09 10.56 11.26
N ASP A 218 9.24 11.56 11.02
CA ASP A 218 8.46 11.64 9.79
C ASP A 218 9.42 11.94 8.61
N PRO A 219 9.48 11.08 7.58
CA PRO A 219 10.37 11.32 6.44
C PRO A 219 9.88 12.42 5.50
N LEU A 220 8.62 12.87 5.66
CA LEU A 220 8.05 13.88 4.81
C LEU A 220 8.08 15.26 5.50
N PRO A 221 8.59 16.31 4.83
CA PRO A 221 8.56 17.66 5.36
C PRO A 221 7.13 18.16 5.56
N ALA A 222 6.96 19.10 6.50
CA ALA A 222 5.65 19.63 6.90
C ALA A 222 4.79 20.13 5.73
N GLN A 223 5.40 20.69 4.70
CA GLN A 223 4.71 21.19 3.51
C GLN A 223 3.95 20.09 2.72
N CYS A 224 4.34 18.83 2.86
CA CYS A 224 3.59 17.71 2.25
C CYS A 224 2.17 17.55 2.79
N TYR A 225 1.94 18.08 3.99
CA TYR A 225 0.65 18.02 4.69
C TYR A 225 -0.21 19.28 4.47
N GLY A 226 0.37 20.34 3.94
CA GLY A 226 -0.30 21.62 3.71
C GLY A 226 -1.27 21.59 2.52
N ALA A 227 -2.15 22.60 2.47
CA ALA A 227 -3.11 22.78 1.37
C ALA A 227 -2.50 23.39 0.10
N GLY A 228 -1.27 23.87 0.17
CA GLY A 228 -0.56 24.51 -0.95
C GLY A 228 -0.15 23.55 -2.06
N THR A 229 0.77 24.01 -2.90
CA THR A 229 1.36 23.21 -3.98
C THR A 229 2.04 21.96 -3.40
N VAL A 230 1.82 20.81 -4.05
CA VAL A 230 2.46 19.56 -3.65
C VAL A 230 3.97 19.69 -3.86
N PRO A 231 4.79 19.50 -2.81
CA PRO A 231 6.23 19.65 -2.94
C PRO A 231 6.85 18.53 -3.78
N VAL A 232 7.93 18.88 -4.48
CA VAL A 232 8.81 17.95 -5.19
C VAL A 232 9.99 17.63 -4.28
N LEU A 233 10.28 16.34 -4.07
CA LEU A 233 11.36 15.83 -3.24
C LEU A 233 12.47 15.17 -4.06
#